data_59f70c41350f71a430b87e58bdc1c354
#
_entry.id   59f70c41350f71a430b87e58bdc1c354
#
_cell.length_a   1.000
_cell.length_b   1.000
_cell.length_c   1.000
_cell.angle_alpha   90.00
_cell.angle_beta   90.00
_cell.angle_gamma   90.00
#
_symmetry.space_group_name_H-M   'P 1'
#
loop_
_entity.id
_entity.type
_entity.pdbx_description
1 polymer ?
#
loop_
_entity_poly.entity_id
_entity_poly.type
_entity_poly.pdbx_seq_one_letter_code
_entity_poly.pdbx_strand_id
1 'polypeptide(L)'
;MPDLPWFVYAMLLAPLGLLLVAAAYITLQARAAREWPSTAGKVAVSNAELRKVKVMDSDRAEGHRFEDRNFADSIYEYSVAGRKLRNNRVSIGEDLGNFEVAETIAKYPLGAAVTVYYNPLHPDQAVLERDLPKGMWGCLGIGTAIVLAIVFGSAIGLHQLTEFASKHLANPKVSPFVVAMSAFGFLTALFGLALHRQASLARKWPVVPGTIKSSGLEQFMSAPSEPGERSHLTFQSKVSFAYRFDGNDYVSQHASLGGKVSSTSRGLVERFARKYPNGSKVKVYVNPLNPSEAVLEPRASHIWILWASVMFIWGVAYYAAMHG
;
A
#
# COMPACT_ATOMS: atom_id res chain seq x y z
N MET A 1 -3.71 -11.02 -34.22
CA MET A 1 -3.11 -10.63 -32.91
C MET A 1 -2.03 -9.63 -33.23
N PRO A 2 -1.87 -8.51 -32.54
CA PRO A 2 -0.68 -7.70 -32.74
C PRO A 2 0.50 -8.59 -32.35
N ASP A 3 1.40 -8.80 -33.31
CA ASP A 3 2.63 -9.57 -33.09
C ASP A 3 3.59 -8.79 -32.21
N LEU A 4 3.23 -8.69 -30.91
CA LEU A 4 4.13 -8.13 -29.92
C LEU A 4 5.33 -9.07 -29.81
N PRO A 5 6.54 -8.54 -29.82
CA PRO A 5 7.76 -9.35 -29.64
C PRO A 5 7.65 -10.19 -28.36
N TRP A 6 8.10 -11.43 -28.40
CA TRP A 6 8.03 -12.38 -27.28
C TRP A 6 8.57 -11.82 -25.96
N PHE A 7 9.58 -10.92 -26.01
CA PHE A 7 10.17 -10.30 -24.83
C PHE A 7 9.18 -9.37 -24.09
N VAL A 8 8.17 -8.78 -24.78
CA VAL A 8 7.13 -7.97 -24.14
C VAL A 8 6.25 -8.87 -23.27
N TYR A 9 5.87 -10.05 -23.77
CA TYR A 9 5.12 -11.02 -22.96
C TYR A 9 5.96 -11.54 -21.80
N ALA A 10 7.26 -11.80 -22.02
CA ALA A 10 8.18 -12.20 -20.95
C ALA A 10 8.29 -11.12 -19.88
N MET A 11 8.41 -9.85 -20.25
CA MET A 11 8.50 -8.71 -19.33
C MET A 11 7.21 -8.54 -18.51
N LEU A 12 6.04 -8.76 -19.10
CA LEU A 12 4.76 -8.68 -18.41
C LEU A 12 4.50 -9.88 -17.49
N LEU A 13 4.94 -11.08 -17.88
CA LEU A 13 4.70 -12.30 -17.12
C LEU A 13 5.78 -12.61 -16.09
N ALA A 14 6.99 -12.06 -16.22
CA ALA A 14 8.09 -12.31 -15.27
C ALA A 14 7.74 -11.89 -13.82
N PRO A 15 7.16 -10.72 -13.54
CA PRO A 15 6.73 -10.37 -12.19
C PRO A 15 5.70 -11.35 -11.62
N LEU A 16 4.78 -11.82 -12.45
CA LEU A 16 3.77 -12.82 -12.05
C LEU A 16 4.45 -14.16 -11.72
N GLY A 17 5.41 -14.58 -12.54
CA GLY A 17 6.21 -15.78 -12.29
C GLY A 17 6.96 -15.70 -10.95
N LEU A 18 7.60 -14.59 -10.66
CA LEU A 18 8.29 -14.35 -9.40
C LEU A 18 7.34 -14.38 -8.19
N LEU A 19 6.16 -13.78 -8.32
CA LEU A 19 5.14 -13.83 -7.27
C LEU A 19 4.65 -15.25 -7.01
N LEU A 20 4.43 -16.06 -8.05
CA LEU A 20 4.04 -17.46 -7.90
C LEU A 20 5.13 -18.30 -7.25
N VAL A 21 6.40 -18.08 -7.60
CA VAL A 21 7.54 -18.77 -6.95
C VAL A 21 7.62 -18.38 -5.48
N ALA A 22 7.50 -17.09 -5.15
CA ALA A 22 7.48 -16.62 -3.76
C ALA A 22 6.32 -17.23 -2.98
N ALA A 23 5.11 -17.25 -3.56
CA ALA A 23 3.93 -17.86 -2.94
C ALA A 23 4.11 -19.37 -2.71
N ALA A 24 4.67 -20.08 -3.67
CA ALA A 24 5.00 -21.49 -3.55
C ALA A 24 6.00 -21.74 -2.42
N TYR A 25 7.07 -20.94 -2.35
CA TYR A 25 8.09 -21.04 -1.30
C TYR A 25 7.49 -20.82 0.10
N ILE A 26 6.72 -19.77 0.31
CA ILE A 26 6.05 -19.49 1.59
C ILE A 26 5.07 -20.62 1.96
N THR A 27 4.36 -21.16 0.96
CA THR A 27 3.42 -22.28 1.18
C THR A 27 4.14 -23.55 1.62
N LEU A 28 5.30 -23.85 1.04
CA LEU A 28 6.13 -24.98 1.43
C LEU A 28 6.66 -24.81 2.86
N GLN A 29 7.10 -23.62 3.23
CA GLN A 29 7.50 -23.32 4.61
C GLN A 29 6.34 -23.49 5.60
N ALA A 30 5.14 -23.00 5.26
CA ALA A 30 3.96 -23.16 6.11
C ALA A 30 3.55 -24.63 6.25
N ARG A 31 3.68 -25.45 5.19
CA ARG A 31 3.45 -26.89 5.26
C ARG A 31 4.45 -27.57 6.19
N ALA A 32 5.74 -27.26 6.07
CA ALA A 32 6.77 -27.79 6.96
C ALA A 32 6.51 -27.41 8.43
N ALA A 33 6.07 -26.20 8.69
CA ALA A 33 5.77 -25.72 10.04
C ALA A 33 4.53 -26.39 10.67
N ARG A 34 3.64 -26.98 9.89
CA ARG A 34 2.50 -27.76 10.44
C ARG A 34 2.94 -28.96 11.23
N GLU A 35 4.10 -29.52 10.92
CA GLU A 35 4.71 -30.66 11.62
C GLU A 35 5.58 -30.24 12.81
N TRP A 36 5.77 -28.93 13.04
CA TRP A 36 6.59 -28.46 14.15
C TRP A 36 5.98 -28.81 15.50
N PRO A 37 6.79 -29.28 16.44
CA PRO A 37 6.35 -29.53 17.81
C PRO A 37 5.99 -28.23 18.51
N SER A 38 5.13 -28.31 19.50
CA SER A 38 4.68 -27.19 20.30
C SER A 38 5.28 -27.17 21.70
N THR A 39 5.44 -25.99 22.25
CA THR A 39 5.81 -25.77 23.66
C THR A 39 4.98 -24.62 24.23
N ALA A 40 4.88 -24.57 25.56
CA ALA A 40 4.25 -23.43 26.24
C ALA A 40 5.18 -22.21 26.22
N GLY A 41 4.61 -21.05 25.95
CA GLY A 41 5.30 -19.77 26.01
C GLY A 41 4.46 -18.70 26.70
N LYS A 42 5.06 -17.54 26.90
CA LYS A 42 4.40 -16.38 27.48
C LYS A 42 4.78 -15.11 26.71
N VAL A 43 3.83 -14.27 26.44
CA VAL A 43 4.07 -12.97 25.81
C VAL A 43 4.78 -12.04 26.79
N ALA A 44 5.99 -11.62 26.46
CA ALA A 44 6.83 -10.74 27.26
C ALA A 44 6.69 -9.27 26.90
N VAL A 45 6.40 -8.99 25.61
CA VAL A 45 6.14 -7.64 25.09
C VAL A 45 4.97 -7.72 24.12
N SER A 46 4.06 -6.74 24.16
CA SER A 46 2.97 -6.60 23.21
C SER A 46 2.60 -5.13 23.08
N ASN A 47 3.21 -4.46 22.10
CA ASN A 47 2.99 -3.06 21.82
C ASN A 47 3.17 -2.74 20.33
N ALA A 48 2.77 -1.52 19.94
CA ALA A 48 3.09 -1.01 18.62
C ALA A 48 4.48 -0.36 18.65
N GLU A 49 5.42 -0.90 17.88
CA GLU A 49 6.75 -0.33 17.71
C GLU A 49 6.84 0.47 16.42
N LEU A 50 7.43 1.66 16.52
CA LEU A 50 7.69 2.50 15.36
C LEU A 50 9.05 2.15 14.76
N ARG A 51 9.06 1.59 13.56
CA ARG A 51 10.29 1.26 12.82
C ARG A 51 10.43 2.09 11.56
N LYS A 52 11.66 2.50 11.25
CA LYS A 52 11.99 3.13 9.97
C LYS A 52 12.16 2.07 8.90
N VAL A 53 11.28 2.10 7.90
CA VAL A 53 11.31 1.16 6.77
C VAL A 53 11.76 1.89 5.53
N LYS A 54 12.68 1.27 4.78
CA LYS A 54 13.07 1.74 3.46
C LYS A 54 11.99 1.33 2.45
N VAL A 55 11.33 2.32 1.85
CA VAL A 55 10.25 2.13 0.88
C VAL A 55 10.74 2.58 -0.49
N MET A 56 10.44 1.80 -1.54
CA MET A 56 10.68 2.23 -2.91
C MET A 56 9.85 3.49 -3.22
N ASP A 57 10.48 4.46 -3.85
CA ASP A 57 9.87 5.73 -4.23
C ASP A 57 10.42 6.12 -5.61
N SER A 58 9.65 5.82 -6.65
CA SER A 58 10.01 6.09 -8.05
C SER A 58 10.12 7.58 -8.36
N ASP A 59 9.53 8.42 -7.54
CA ASP A 59 9.55 9.88 -7.75
C ASP A 59 10.87 10.50 -7.30
N ARG A 60 11.73 9.74 -6.60
CA ARG A 60 13.03 10.19 -6.12
C ARG A 60 14.17 9.67 -6.99
N ALA A 61 15.15 10.51 -7.25
CA ALA A 61 16.38 10.11 -7.95
C ALA A 61 17.12 8.95 -7.23
N GLU A 62 17.03 8.88 -5.91
CA GLU A 62 17.59 7.81 -5.09
C GLU A 62 16.76 6.50 -5.14
N GLY A 63 15.58 6.52 -5.73
CA GLY A 63 14.68 5.37 -5.86
C GLY A 63 14.06 4.87 -4.55
N HIS A 64 14.29 5.53 -3.43
CA HIS A 64 13.75 5.12 -2.13
C HIS A 64 13.57 6.28 -1.14
N ARG A 65 12.75 6.03 -0.10
CA ARG A 65 12.59 6.91 1.06
C ARG A 65 12.49 6.08 2.33
N PHE A 66 12.66 6.74 3.48
CA PHE A 66 12.39 6.12 4.77
C PHE A 66 11.04 6.58 5.31
N GLU A 67 10.24 5.62 5.75
CA GLU A 67 8.97 5.86 6.43
C GLU A 67 8.98 5.25 7.82
N ASP A 68 8.42 6.00 8.78
CA ASP A 68 8.14 5.44 10.09
C ASP A 68 6.82 4.65 9.98
N ARG A 69 6.86 3.34 10.24
CA ARG A 69 5.68 2.45 10.24
C ARG A 69 5.52 1.78 11.58
N ASN A 70 4.27 1.58 11.97
CA ASN A 70 3.95 0.80 13.15
C ASN A 70 4.05 -0.70 12.81
N PHE A 71 4.71 -1.44 13.69
CA PHE A 71 4.76 -2.90 13.66
C PHE A 71 4.22 -3.42 14.99
N ALA A 72 3.57 -4.56 14.97
CA ALA A 72 3.26 -5.28 16.20
C ALA A 72 4.55 -5.88 16.74
N ASP A 73 5.00 -5.38 17.89
CA ASP A 73 6.14 -5.96 18.60
C ASP A 73 5.59 -6.90 19.68
N SER A 74 5.40 -8.19 19.29
CA SER A 74 4.89 -9.26 20.15
C SER A 74 6.03 -10.22 20.44
N ILE A 75 6.87 -9.88 21.42
CA ILE A 75 7.96 -10.75 21.86
C ILE A 75 7.40 -11.79 22.83
N TYR A 76 7.66 -13.05 22.58
CA TYR A 76 7.29 -14.15 23.46
C TYR A 76 8.51 -14.98 23.87
N GLU A 77 8.45 -15.49 25.10
CA GLU A 77 9.44 -16.35 25.69
C GLU A 77 8.93 -17.79 25.74
N TYR A 78 9.77 -18.73 25.42
CA TYR A 78 9.47 -20.17 25.47
C TYR A 78 10.72 -20.97 25.87
N SER A 79 10.55 -22.22 26.22
CA SER A 79 11.65 -23.10 26.62
C SER A 79 11.66 -24.36 25.79
N VAL A 80 12.83 -24.72 25.24
CA VAL A 80 13.06 -25.95 24.49
C VAL A 80 14.31 -26.61 25.06
N ALA A 81 14.19 -27.90 25.50
CA ALA A 81 15.29 -28.66 26.09
C ALA A 81 16.03 -27.92 27.22
N GLY A 82 15.30 -27.21 28.08
CA GLY A 82 15.87 -26.44 29.20
C GLY A 82 16.48 -25.07 28.83
N ARG A 83 16.54 -24.70 27.54
CA ARG A 83 17.02 -23.39 27.10
C ARG A 83 15.85 -22.43 26.96
N LYS A 84 15.96 -21.25 27.57
CA LYS A 84 15.02 -20.15 27.38
C LYS A 84 15.36 -19.42 26.08
N LEU A 85 14.37 -19.29 25.23
CA LEU A 85 14.44 -18.64 23.91
C LEU A 85 13.40 -17.53 23.83
N ARG A 86 13.67 -16.55 22.99
CA ARG A 86 12.77 -15.45 22.68
C ARG A 86 12.57 -15.36 21.17
N ASN A 87 11.36 -15.07 20.75
CA ASN A 87 11.06 -14.77 19.35
C ASN A 87 9.96 -13.71 19.26
N ASN A 88 9.86 -13.06 18.13
CA ASN A 88 8.85 -12.04 17.85
C ASN A 88 8.00 -12.39 16.60
N ARG A 89 8.22 -13.55 16.01
CA ARG A 89 7.55 -13.95 14.79
C ARG A 89 6.20 -14.59 15.10
N VAL A 90 5.10 -13.94 14.69
CA VAL A 90 3.75 -14.44 14.94
C VAL A 90 3.38 -15.53 13.93
N SER A 91 3.57 -15.29 12.63
CA SER A 91 3.25 -16.25 11.57
C SER A 91 4.38 -16.43 10.56
N ILE A 92 4.24 -17.43 9.69
CA ILE A 92 5.19 -17.68 8.61
C ILE A 92 4.90 -16.69 7.47
N GLY A 93 5.93 -15.99 6.99
CA GLY A 93 5.79 -14.96 5.95
C GLY A 93 5.45 -13.58 6.49
N GLU A 94 5.60 -13.39 7.81
CA GLU A 94 5.40 -12.11 8.47
C GLU A 94 6.57 -11.16 8.18
N ASP A 95 6.25 -9.99 7.70
CA ASP A 95 6.86 -8.67 7.87
C ASP A 95 6.22 -7.67 6.90
N LEU A 96 4.94 -7.83 6.61
CA LEU A 96 4.23 -6.92 5.70
C LEU A 96 3.86 -5.58 6.33
N GLY A 97 4.23 -5.35 7.60
CA GLY A 97 4.11 -4.08 8.35
C GLY A 97 2.75 -3.37 8.20
N ASN A 98 2.28 -2.70 9.20
CA ASN A 98 1.04 -1.90 9.25
C ASN A 98 -0.31 -2.64 9.06
N PHE A 99 -0.32 -3.85 8.49
CA PHE A 99 -1.52 -4.64 8.39
C PHE A 99 -1.65 -5.49 9.66
N GLU A 100 -2.79 -5.42 10.31
CA GLU A 100 -3.12 -6.25 11.47
C GLU A 100 -2.35 -5.96 12.79
N VAL A 101 -1.66 -4.81 12.92
CA VAL A 101 -0.94 -4.44 14.15
C VAL A 101 -1.87 -4.49 15.37
N ALA A 102 -3.04 -3.86 15.27
CA ALA A 102 -4.00 -3.82 16.37
C ALA A 102 -4.62 -5.20 16.66
N GLU A 103 -4.91 -5.99 15.62
CA GLU A 103 -5.45 -7.34 15.77
C GLU A 103 -4.42 -8.26 16.45
N THR A 104 -3.14 -8.16 16.05
CA THR A 104 -2.06 -8.95 16.64
C THR A 104 -1.85 -8.60 18.12
N ILE A 105 -1.82 -7.31 18.47
CA ILE A 105 -1.68 -6.87 19.86
C ILE A 105 -2.89 -7.31 20.71
N ALA A 106 -4.11 -7.20 20.18
CA ALA A 106 -5.32 -7.64 20.88
C ALA A 106 -5.34 -9.16 21.07
N LYS A 107 -4.84 -9.91 20.11
CA LYS A 107 -4.79 -11.38 20.16
C LYS A 107 -3.73 -11.92 21.12
N TYR A 108 -2.61 -11.21 21.25
CA TYR A 108 -1.48 -11.59 22.08
C TYR A 108 -1.14 -10.48 23.11
N PRO A 109 -2.00 -10.26 24.12
CA PRO A 109 -1.76 -9.23 25.12
C PRO A 109 -0.56 -9.60 26.01
N LEU A 110 0.07 -8.58 26.61
CA LEU A 110 1.17 -8.74 27.52
C LEU A 110 0.84 -9.74 28.64
N GLY A 111 1.72 -10.71 28.85
CA GLY A 111 1.57 -11.73 29.90
C GLY A 111 0.69 -12.91 29.51
N ALA A 112 0.06 -12.94 28.33
CA ALA A 112 -0.74 -14.06 27.87
C ALA A 112 0.08 -15.34 27.72
N ALA A 113 -0.51 -16.46 28.12
CA ALA A 113 0.01 -17.79 27.83
C ALA A 113 -0.26 -18.12 26.36
N VAL A 114 0.76 -18.57 25.65
CA VAL A 114 0.69 -18.88 24.21
C VAL A 114 1.28 -20.25 23.91
N THR A 115 0.79 -20.87 22.85
CA THR A 115 1.41 -22.07 22.29
C THR A 115 2.40 -21.65 21.22
N VAL A 116 3.66 -22.05 21.39
CA VAL A 116 4.75 -21.73 20.47
C VAL A 116 5.12 -22.97 19.69
N TYR A 117 5.16 -22.87 18.37
CA TYR A 117 5.60 -23.92 17.46
C TYR A 117 7.01 -23.62 17.01
N TYR A 118 7.93 -24.54 17.19
CA TYR A 118 9.34 -24.34 16.92
C TYR A 118 9.91 -25.36 15.94
N ASN A 119 10.88 -24.93 15.15
CA ASN A 119 11.60 -25.83 14.24
C ASN A 119 12.51 -26.77 15.06
N PRO A 120 12.34 -28.10 15.00
CA PRO A 120 13.17 -29.02 15.78
C PRO A 120 14.65 -28.99 15.41
N LEU A 121 15.01 -28.59 14.18
CA LEU A 121 16.40 -28.45 13.72
C LEU A 121 17.01 -27.10 14.15
N HIS A 122 16.16 -26.08 14.27
CA HIS A 122 16.55 -24.72 14.63
C HIS A 122 15.56 -24.17 15.67
N PRO A 123 15.72 -24.48 16.97
CA PRO A 123 14.75 -24.12 18.01
C PRO A 123 14.56 -22.61 18.23
N ASP A 124 15.46 -21.79 17.71
CA ASP A 124 15.38 -20.33 17.63
C ASP A 124 14.34 -19.84 16.59
N GLN A 125 13.99 -20.70 15.63
CA GLN A 125 12.93 -20.43 14.66
C GLN A 125 11.60 -20.94 15.20
N ALA A 126 10.76 -20.01 15.63
CA ALA A 126 9.46 -20.34 16.20
C ALA A 126 8.39 -19.35 15.74
N VAL A 127 7.14 -19.81 15.76
CA VAL A 127 5.96 -19.01 15.40
C VAL A 127 4.81 -19.31 16.36
N LEU A 128 3.89 -18.37 16.51
CA LEU A 128 2.64 -18.57 17.25
C LEU A 128 1.55 -19.19 16.38
N GLU A 129 1.57 -18.88 15.09
CA GLU A 129 0.60 -19.36 14.10
C GLU A 129 1.32 -20.09 12.96
N ARG A 130 0.84 -21.29 12.65
CA ARG A 130 1.40 -22.10 11.55
C ARG A 130 0.72 -21.85 10.21
N ASP A 131 -0.41 -21.16 10.24
CA ASP A 131 -1.16 -20.84 9.04
C ASP A 131 -0.62 -19.57 8.39
N LEU A 132 -0.86 -19.45 7.09
CA LEU A 132 -0.51 -18.28 6.33
C LEU A 132 -1.40 -17.08 6.75
N PRO A 133 -0.87 -15.85 6.70
CA PRO A 133 -1.65 -14.65 6.99
C PRO A 133 -2.95 -14.62 6.19
N LYS A 134 -4.07 -14.29 6.88
CA LYS A 134 -5.37 -14.13 6.25
C LYS A 134 -5.28 -13.02 5.19
N GLY A 135 -5.79 -13.28 4.01
CA GLY A 135 -5.80 -12.29 2.92
C GLY A 135 -4.64 -12.41 1.91
N MET A 136 -3.55 -13.12 2.21
CA MET A 136 -2.44 -13.31 1.26
C MET A 136 -2.93 -13.89 -0.08
N TRP A 137 -3.76 -14.93 -0.04
CA TRP A 137 -4.34 -15.54 -1.25
C TRP A 137 -5.32 -14.62 -1.96
N GLY A 138 -6.07 -13.79 -1.21
CA GLY A 138 -6.94 -12.78 -1.79
C GLY A 138 -6.14 -11.72 -2.54
N CYS A 139 -5.10 -11.20 -1.95
CA CYS A 139 -4.22 -10.19 -2.56
C CYS A 139 -3.50 -10.74 -3.82
N LEU A 140 -2.92 -11.95 -3.72
CA LEU A 140 -2.30 -12.65 -4.84
C LEU A 140 -3.31 -12.97 -5.95
N GLY A 141 -4.51 -13.45 -5.60
CA GLY A 141 -5.56 -13.78 -6.54
C GLY A 141 -6.06 -12.54 -7.30
N ILE A 142 -6.29 -11.44 -6.60
CA ILE A 142 -6.70 -10.17 -7.21
C ILE A 142 -5.58 -9.63 -8.10
N GLY A 143 -4.33 -9.60 -7.62
CA GLY A 143 -3.18 -9.16 -8.42
C GLY A 143 -3.00 -9.98 -9.69
N THR A 144 -3.08 -11.31 -9.58
CA THR A 144 -3.03 -12.22 -10.73
C THR A 144 -4.19 -11.98 -11.70
N ALA A 145 -5.42 -11.84 -11.18
CA ALA A 145 -6.60 -11.57 -12.02
C ALA A 145 -6.47 -10.24 -12.77
N ILE A 146 -5.95 -9.20 -12.13
CA ILE A 146 -5.68 -7.90 -12.77
C ILE A 146 -4.66 -8.05 -13.89
N VAL A 147 -3.53 -8.72 -13.65
CA VAL A 147 -2.49 -8.93 -14.68
C VAL A 147 -3.05 -9.75 -15.85
N LEU A 148 -3.77 -10.83 -15.58
CA LEU A 148 -4.42 -11.64 -16.62
C LEU A 148 -5.48 -10.83 -17.37
N ALA A 149 -6.29 -10.04 -16.71
CA ALA A 149 -7.27 -9.16 -17.35
C ALA A 149 -6.61 -8.11 -18.26
N ILE A 150 -5.46 -7.56 -17.86
CA ILE A 150 -4.69 -6.64 -18.70
C ILE A 150 -4.11 -7.37 -19.91
N VAL A 151 -3.49 -8.53 -19.71
CA VAL A 151 -2.82 -9.29 -20.81
C VAL A 151 -3.85 -9.86 -21.78
N PHE A 152 -4.90 -10.53 -21.30
CA PHE A 152 -5.92 -11.14 -22.15
C PHE A 152 -7.00 -10.16 -22.59
N GLY A 153 -7.36 -9.21 -21.74
CA GLY A 153 -8.33 -8.17 -22.08
C GLY A 153 -7.81 -7.24 -23.16
N SER A 154 -6.51 -6.94 -23.18
CA SER A 154 -5.90 -6.15 -24.25
C SER A 154 -5.85 -6.92 -25.59
N ALA A 155 -5.64 -8.23 -25.54
CA ALA A 155 -5.55 -9.03 -26.77
C ALA A 155 -6.93 -9.31 -27.42
N ILE A 156 -7.98 -9.50 -26.60
CA ILE A 156 -9.30 -9.95 -27.11
C ILE A 156 -10.32 -8.80 -27.05
N GLY A 157 -10.42 -8.11 -25.92
CA GLY A 157 -11.45 -7.11 -25.68
C GLY A 157 -11.21 -5.78 -26.40
N LEU A 158 -9.98 -5.29 -26.41
CA LEU A 158 -9.65 -4.04 -27.13
C LEU A 158 -9.81 -4.18 -28.63
N HIS A 159 -9.49 -5.34 -29.20
CA HIS A 159 -9.68 -5.59 -30.64
C HIS A 159 -11.17 -5.57 -31.02
N GLN A 160 -12.00 -6.23 -30.25
CA GLN A 160 -13.45 -6.23 -30.49
C GLN A 160 -14.07 -4.84 -30.30
N LEU A 161 -13.62 -4.11 -29.26
CA LEU A 161 -14.06 -2.75 -29.03
C LEU A 161 -13.61 -1.79 -30.13
N THR A 162 -12.38 -1.93 -30.62
CA THR A 162 -11.90 -1.11 -31.75
C THR A 162 -12.61 -1.43 -33.04
N GLU A 163 -12.92 -2.70 -33.29
CA GLU A 163 -13.72 -3.11 -34.46
C GLU A 163 -15.17 -2.60 -34.37
N PHE A 164 -15.79 -2.69 -33.20
CA PHE A 164 -17.10 -2.10 -32.96
C PHE A 164 -17.07 -0.58 -33.16
N ALA A 165 -16.09 0.11 -32.54
CA ALA A 165 -15.92 1.55 -32.69
C ALA A 165 -15.70 1.96 -34.16
N SER A 166 -14.90 1.21 -34.90
CA SER A 166 -14.61 1.52 -36.32
C SER A 166 -15.86 1.48 -37.22
N LYS A 167 -16.89 0.74 -36.84
CA LYS A 167 -18.17 0.68 -37.55
C LYS A 167 -19.07 1.88 -37.26
N HIS A 168 -18.84 2.60 -36.18
CA HIS A 168 -19.70 3.70 -35.72
C HIS A 168 -19.04 5.07 -35.77
N LEU A 169 -17.73 5.16 -36.00
CA LEU A 169 -16.97 6.41 -36.11
C LEU A 169 -16.89 6.91 -37.55
N ALA A 170 -16.91 8.19 -37.74
CA ALA A 170 -16.76 8.83 -39.05
C ALA A 170 -15.43 8.44 -39.72
N ASN A 171 -14.36 8.34 -38.92
CA ASN A 171 -13.04 7.88 -39.38
C ASN A 171 -12.63 6.61 -38.63
N PRO A 172 -12.64 5.44 -39.25
CA PRO A 172 -12.24 4.17 -38.60
C PRO A 172 -10.79 4.15 -38.10
N LYS A 173 -9.90 4.99 -38.67
CA LYS A 173 -8.48 5.01 -38.29
C LYS A 173 -8.24 5.53 -36.86
N VAL A 174 -9.15 6.36 -36.33
CA VAL A 174 -9.04 6.89 -34.97
C VAL A 174 -9.64 5.97 -33.91
N SER A 175 -10.30 4.87 -34.30
CA SER A 175 -10.98 3.96 -33.36
C SER A 175 -10.06 3.41 -32.27
N PRO A 176 -8.79 2.98 -32.50
CA PRO A 176 -7.91 2.51 -31.44
C PRO A 176 -7.60 3.60 -30.40
N PHE A 177 -7.40 4.83 -30.86
CA PHE A 177 -7.15 5.98 -29.98
C PHE A 177 -8.36 6.30 -29.13
N VAL A 178 -9.56 6.38 -29.74
CA VAL A 178 -10.81 6.67 -29.01
C VAL A 178 -11.11 5.59 -27.96
N VAL A 179 -10.93 4.31 -28.30
CA VAL A 179 -11.14 3.20 -27.37
C VAL A 179 -10.12 3.24 -26.23
N ALA A 180 -8.84 3.45 -26.53
CA ALA A 180 -7.79 3.54 -25.51
C ALA A 180 -8.02 4.72 -24.55
N MET A 181 -8.34 5.91 -25.08
CA MET A 181 -8.63 7.09 -24.27
C MET A 181 -9.88 6.92 -23.41
N SER A 182 -10.93 6.31 -23.99
CA SER A 182 -12.18 6.02 -23.26
C SER A 182 -11.95 5.03 -22.11
N ALA A 183 -11.20 3.96 -22.35
CA ALA A 183 -10.83 2.97 -21.34
C ALA A 183 -9.96 3.59 -20.21
N PHE A 184 -8.98 4.41 -20.59
CA PHE A 184 -8.13 5.11 -19.63
C PHE A 184 -8.95 6.10 -18.79
N GLY A 185 -9.83 6.88 -19.41
CA GLY A 185 -10.75 7.77 -18.71
C GLY A 185 -11.68 7.03 -17.74
N PHE A 186 -12.18 5.86 -18.14
CA PHE A 186 -13.01 5.01 -17.29
C PHE A 186 -12.23 4.47 -16.06
N LEU A 187 -11.02 3.97 -16.27
CA LEU A 187 -10.16 3.51 -15.16
C LEU A 187 -9.83 4.67 -14.19
N THR A 188 -9.54 5.84 -14.74
CA THR A 188 -9.28 7.04 -13.93
C THR A 188 -10.51 7.45 -13.11
N ALA A 189 -11.71 7.35 -13.71
CA ALA A 189 -12.97 7.63 -13.03
C ALA A 189 -13.26 6.62 -11.91
N LEU A 190 -13.03 5.32 -12.14
CA LEU A 190 -13.15 4.29 -11.11
C LEU A 190 -12.21 4.54 -9.93
N PHE A 191 -10.96 4.91 -10.22
CA PHE A 191 -9.99 5.28 -9.18
C PHE A 191 -10.45 6.51 -8.38
N GLY A 192 -10.95 7.55 -9.08
CA GLY A 192 -11.53 8.74 -8.44
C GLY A 192 -12.72 8.41 -7.54
N LEU A 193 -13.59 7.50 -7.98
CA LEU A 193 -14.74 7.04 -7.20
C LEU A 193 -14.31 6.26 -5.95
N ALA A 194 -13.30 5.41 -6.08
CA ALA A 194 -12.73 4.67 -4.96
C ALA A 194 -12.14 5.61 -3.89
N LEU A 195 -11.36 6.62 -4.30
CA LEU A 195 -10.81 7.64 -3.39
C LEU A 195 -11.93 8.47 -2.73
N HIS A 196 -12.95 8.84 -3.50
CA HIS A 196 -14.10 9.58 -2.96
C HIS A 196 -14.84 8.76 -1.90
N ARG A 197 -15.07 7.48 -2.16
CA ARG A 197 -15.69 6.53 -1.21
C ARG A 197 -14.83 6.38 0.04
N GLN A 198 -13.53 6.21 -0.10
CA GLN A 198 -12.60 6.12 1.03
C GLN A 198 -12.63 7.40 1.89
N ALA A 199 -12.60 8.57 1.28
CA ALA A 199 -12.70 9.85 1.99
C ALA A 199 -14.05 10.01 2.72
N SER A 200 -15.14 9.53 2.11
CA SER A 200 -16.47 9.55 2.71
C SER A 200 -16.56 8.63 3.94
N LEU A 201 -15.94 7.46 3.88
CA LEU A 201 -15.84 6.53 5.01
C LEU A 201 -14.99 7.10 6.13
N ALA A 202 -13.85 7.70 5.81
CA ALA A 202 -12.93 8.28 6.79
C ALA A 202 -13.54 9.45 7.58
N ARG A 203 -14.50 10.17 7.01
CA ARG A 203 -15.26 11.21 7.75
C ARG A 203 -16.10 10.64 8.90
N LYS A 204 -16.42 9.35 8.86
CA LYS A 204 -17.19 8.64 9.88
C LYS A 204 -16.29 7.96 10.92
N TRP A 205 -14.98 8.02 10.77
CA TRP A 205 -14.05 7.42 11.70
C TRP A 205 -14.11 8.10 13.07
N PRO A 206 -13.89 7.35 14.17
CA PRO A 206 -13.77 7.92 15.49
C PRO A 206 -12.65 8.95 15.56
N VAL A 207 -12.88 10.00 16.33
CA VAL A 207 -11.96 11.12 16.50
C VAL A 207 -11.31 11.04 17.86
N VAL A 208 -9.98 10.99 17.90
CA VAL A 208 -9.20 11.00 19.13
C VAL A 208 -8.26 12.21 19.17
N PRO A 209 -7.86 12.67 20.37
CA PRO A 209 -6.83 13.68 20.48
C PRO A 209 -5.46 13.09 20.10
N GLY A 210 -4.69 13.85 19.32
CA GLY A 210 -3.30 13.53 18.99
C GLY A 210 -2.39 14.74 19.17
N THR A 211 -1.09 14.50 19.05
CA THR A 211 -0.05 15.53 19.18
C THR A 211 0.90 15.45 17.99
N ILE A 212 1.20 16.57 17.36
CA ILE A 212 2.20 16.66 16.31
C ILE A 212 3.58 16.41 16.88
N LYS A 213 4.27 15.36 16.42
CA LYS A 213 5.62 15.00 16.83
C LYS A 213 6.68 15.73 16.02
N SER A 214 6.45 15.80 14.70
CA SER A 214 7.33 16.56 13.81
C SER A 214 6.51 17.11 12.64
N SER A 215 6.82 18.34 12.27
CA SER A 215 6.28 19.00 11.09
C SER A 215 7.40 19.75 10.41
N GLY A 216 7.60 19.51 9.12
CA GLY A 216 8.69 20.12 8.38
C GLY A 216 8.60 19.87 6.89
N LEU A 217 9.64 20.31 6.21
CA LEU A 217 9.85 20.13 4.79
C LEU A 217 10.99 19.13 4.59
N GLU A 218 10.74 18.15 3.76
CA GLU A 218 11.77 17.28 3.23
C GLU A 218 12.08 17.73 1.80
N GLN A 219 13.37 17.84 1.49
CA GLN A 219 13.86 18.17 0.15
C GLN A 219 14.46 16.92 -0.47
N PHE A 220 14.14 16.65 -1.71
CA PHE A 220 14.74 15.56 -2.47
C PHE A 220 14.83 15.90 -3.95
N MET A 221 15.74 15.22 -4.65
CA MET A 221 15.84 15.32 -6.10
C MET A 221 14.82 14.37 -6.72
N SER A 222 13.94 14.90 -7.58
CA SER A 222 13.01 14.05 -8.33
C SER A 222 13.76 13.22 -9.37
N ALA A 223 13.26 12.00 -9.61
CA ALA A 223 13.73 11.21 -10.74
C ALA A 223 13.37 11.92 -12.06
N PRO A 224 14.23 11.88 -13.10
CA PRO A 224 13.87 12.37 -14.42
C PRO A 224 12.73 11.52 -14.99
N SER A 225 11.70 12.18 -15.53
CA SER A 225 10.54 11.51 -16.13
C SER A 225 10.83 11.01 -17.54
N GLU A 226 11.78 11.65 -18.24
CA GLU A 226 12.19 11.30 -19.59
C GLU A 226 13.72 11.23 -19.75
N PRO A 227 14.24 10.42 -20.70
CA PRO A 227 15.67 10.39 -21.01
C PRO A 227 16.17 11.77 -21.44
N GLY A 228 17.12 12.34 -20.69
CA GLY A 228 17.68 13.68 -20.96
C GLY A 228 17.08 14.81 -20.10
N GLU A 229 16.03 14.57 -19.37
CA GLU A 229 15.50 15.52 -18.39
C GLU A 229 16.42 15.58 -17.15
N ARG A 230 16.54 16.77 -16.57
CA ARG A 230 17.32 16.98 -15.35
C ARG A 230 16.43 16.74 -14.13
N SER A 231 16.98 16.10 -13.11
CA SER A 231 16.34 16.00 -11.81
C SER A 231 16.04 17.39 -11.23
N HIS A 232 14.85 17.58 -10.70
CA HIS A 232 14.40 18.82 -10.10
C HIS A 232 14.35 18.72 -8.58
N LEU A 233 14.66 19.81 -7.89
CA LEU A 233 14.48 19.90 -6.46
C LEU A 233 13.00 19.95 -6.12
N THR A 234 12.52 18.94 -5.41
CA THR A 234 11.12 18.82 -4.98
C THR A 234 11.05 18.91 -3.46
N PHE A 235 10.02 19.59 -2.99
CA PHE A 235 9.72 19.74 -1.56
C PHE A 235 8.51 18.89 -1.21
N GLN A 236 8.57 18.20 -0.09
CA GLN A 236 7.47 17.39 0.42
C GLN A 236 7.19 17.76 1.89
N SER A 237 5.91 17.88 2.24
CA SER A 237 5.52 18.04 3.64
C SER A 237 5.68 16.73 4.38
N LYS A 238 6.38 16.77 5.51
CA LYS A 238 6.52 15.63 6.42
C LYS A 238 5.90 16.03 7.76
N VAL A 239 4.69 15.53 8.00
CA VAL A 239 3.97 15.72 9.27
C VAL A 239 3.83 14.37 9.92
N SER A 240 4.30 14.23 11.16
CA SER A 240 4.17 13.03 11.97
C SER A 240 3.41 13.39 13.25
N PHE A 241 2.45 12.55 13.63
CA PHE A 241 1.63 12.76 14.81
C PHE A 241 1.41 11.47 15.58
N ALA A 242 1.39 11.58 16.92
CA ALA A 242 1.10 10.49 17.83
C ALA A 242 -0.32 10.61 18.36
N TYR A 243 -0.97 9.49 18.57
CA TYR A 243 -2.32 9.39 19.15
C TYR A 243 -2.45 8.07 19.91
N ARG A 244 -3.43 8.00 20.80
CA ARG A 244 -3.77 6.79 21.55
C ARG A 244 -5.17 6.32 21.16
N PHE A 245 -5.28 5.03 20.87
CA PHE A 245 -6.55 4.38 20.57
C PHE A 245 -6.59 2.99 21.22
N ASP A 246 -7.69 2.66 21.89
CA ASP A 246 -7.87 1.41 22.65
C ASP A 246 -6.68 1.07 23.58
N GLY A 247 -6.12 2.09 24.27
CA GLY A 247 -5.03 1.92 25.22
C GLY A 247 -3.65 1.83 24.59
N ASN A 248 -3.52 1.70 23.27
CA ASN A 248 -2.24 1.59 22.55
C ASN A 248 -1.84 2.93 21.92
N ASP A 249 -0.53 3.19 21.90
CA ASP A 249 0.06 4.37 21.29
C ASP A 249 0.45 4.08 19.84
N TYR A 250 0.06 4.97 18.93
CA TYR A 250 0.33 4.87 17.49
C TYR A 250 0.96 6.16 16.97
N VAL A 251 1.69 6.04 15.86
CA VAL A 251 2.21 7.18 15.11
C VAL A 251 1.81 7.06 13.65
N SER A 252 1.35 8.15 13.04
CA SER A 252 1.06 8.22 11.61
C SER A 252 1.73 9.41 10.95
N GLN A 253 1.96 9.31 9.64
CA GLN A 253 2.48 10.37 8.78
C GLN A 253 1.50 10.77 7.68
N HIS A 254 0.29 10.25 7.71
CA HIS A 254 -0.75 10.51 6.72
C HIS A 254 -1.62 11.69 7.16
N ALA A 255 -1.25 12.90 6.73
CA ALA A 255 -2.05 14.07 7.06
C ALA A 255 -3.42 14.07 6.36
N SER A 256 -3.52 13.49 5.16
CA SER A 256 -4.79 13.34 4.42
C SER A 256 -4.82 12.03 3.63
N LEU A 257 -6.01 11.63 3.21
CA LEU A 257 -6.20 10.56 2.24
C LEU A 257 -5.78 11.07 0.84
N GLY A 258 -4.98 10.30 0.12
CA GLY A 258 -4.49 10.70 -1.21
C GLY A 258 -3.01 11.09 -1.23
N GLY A 259 -2.28 10.80 -0.15
CA GLY A 259 -0.83 10.90 -0.13
C GLY A 259 -0.27 12.20 0.46
N LYS A 260 1.03 12.35 0.33
CA LYS A 260 1.80 13.49 0.84
C LYS A 260 1.71 14.66 -0.14
N VAL A 261 1.69 15.89 0.38
CA VAL A 261 1.74 17.08 -0.45
C VAL A 261 3.19 17.31 -0.89
N SER A 262 3.46 17.14 -2.17
CA SER A 262 4.75 17.43 -2.80
C SER A 262 4.60 18.47 -3.90
N SER A 263 5.57 19.33 -4.05
CA SER A 263 5.60 20.37 -5.08
C SER A 263 7.03 20.89 -5.30
N THR A 264 7.31 21.37 -6.49
CA THR A 264 8.52 22.16 -6.79
C THR A 264 8.47 23.54 -6.14
N SER A 265 7.28 24.01 -5.74
CA SER A 265 7.09 25.28 -5.03
C SER A 265 7.21 25.09 -3.52
N ARG A 266 8.33 25.51 -2.94
CA ARG A 266 8.58 25.48 -1.50
C ARG A 266 7.47 26.16 -0.69
N GLY A 267 6.98 27.31 -1.15
CA GLY A 267 5.98 28.11 -0.43
C GLY A 267 4.63 27.42 -0.24
N LEU A 268 4.21 26.58 -1.19
CA LEU A 268 2.96 25.80 -1.08
C LEU A 268 3.09 24.73 0.00
N VAL A 269 4.20 24.01 -0.01
CA VAL A 269 4.46 22.92 0.95
C VAL A 269 4.68 23.47 2.36
N GLU A 270 5.34 24.62 2.47
CA GLU A 270 5.57 25.29 3.75
C GLU A 270 4.27 25.80 4.41
N ARG A 271 3.32 26.30 3.62
CA ARG A 271 1.97 26.66 4.13
C ARG A 271 1.25 25.48 4.76
N PHE A 272 1.38 24.30 4.15
CA PHE A 272 0.79 23.09 4.71
C PHE A 272 1.48 22.67 6.03
N ALA A 273 2.81 22.70 6.08
CA ALA A 273 3.55 22.39 7.30
C ALA A 273 3.24 23.37 8.44
N ARG A 274 3.11 24.67 8.16
CA ARG A 274 2.74 25.71 9.15
C ARG A 274 1.36 25.49 9.78
N LYS A 275 0.46 24.77 9.11
CA LYS A 275 -0.86 24.43 9.66
C LYS A 275 -0.76 23.47 10.88
N TYR A 276 0.33 22.72 10.96
CA TYR A 276 0.55 21.70 11.99
C TYR A 276 1.85 21.94 12.74
N PRO A 277 1.93 22.93 13.66
CA PRO A 277 3.15 23.21 14.41
C PRO A 277 3.53 22.03 15.32
N ASN A 278 4.84 21.84 15.52
CA ASN A 278 5.34 20.82 16.45
C ASN A 278 4.75 21.00 17.85
N GLY A 279 4.35 19.88 18.48
CA GLY A 279 3.73 19.87 19.80
C GLY A 279 2.27 20.30 19.85
N SER A 280 1.68 20.76 18.73
CA SER A 280 0.26 21.15 18.72
C SER A 280 -0.67 19.95 18.89
N LYS A 281 -1.78 20.17 19.62
CA LYS A 281 -2.87 19.19 19.75
C LYS A 281 -3.73 19.23 18.51
N VAL A 282 -4.04 18.07 17.97
CA VAL A 282 -4.84 17.90 16.74
C VAL A 282 -5.92 16.85 16.91
N LYS A 283 -6.97 16.93 16.09
CA LYS A 283 -7.96 15.89 15.95
C LYS A 283 -7.43 14.83 14.95
N VAL A 284 -7.45 13.58 15.37
CA VAL A 284 -6.99 12.45 14.56
C VAL A 284 -8.19 11.56 14.28
N TYR A 285 -8.45 11.28 13.02
CA TYR A 285 -9.47 10.35 12.55
C TYR A 285 -8.81 8.99 12.40
N VAL A 286 -9.25 8.02 13.19
CA VAL A 286 -8.63 6.69 13.26
C VAL A 286 -9.52 5.67 12.60
N ASN A 287 -8.95 4.83 11.71
CA ASN A 287 -9.68 3.72 11.14
C ASN A 287 -9.97 2.67 12.21
N PRO A 288 -11.24 2.42 12.57
CA PRO A 288 -11.57 1.46 13.64
C PRO A 288 -11.22 0.01 13.28
N LEU A 289 -11.12 -0.31 12.00
CA LEU A 289 -10.73 -1.65 11.53
C LEU A 289 -9.21 -1.82 11.48
N ASN A 290 -8.47 -0.72 11.35
CA ASN A 290 -7.01 -0.71 11.36
C ASN A 290 -6.51 0.55 12.08
N PRO A 291 -6.39 0.54 13.42
CA PRO A 291 -5.99 1.71 14.20
C PRO A 291 -4.62 2.29 13.88
N SER A 292 -3.75 1.56 13.19
CA SER A 292 -2.48 2.12 12.68
C SER A 292 -2.67 3.08 11.50
N GLU A 293 -3.84 3.03 10.85
CA GLU A 293 -4.24 3.94 9.78
C GLU A 293 -5.05 5.10 10.35
N ALA A 294 -4.46 6.28 10.37
CA ALA A 294 -5.12 7.49 10.86
C ALA A 294 -4.73 8.71 10.04
N VAL A 295 -5.63 9.68 9.96
CA VAL A 295 -5.43 10.91 9.19
C VAL A 295 -5.85 12.13 10.01
N LEU A 296 -5.25 13.29 9.70
CA LEU A 296 -5.64 14.58 10.29
C LEU A 296 -6.82 15.19 9.53
N GLU A 297 -6.88 14.99 8.22
CA GLU A 297 -7.95 15.48 7.36
C GLU A 297 -8.59 14.31 6.61
N PRO A 298 -9.87 13.97 6.92
CA PRO A 298 -10.58 12.87 6.27
C PRO A 298 -11.13 13.30 4.89
N ARG A 299 -10.23 13.75 4.02
CA ARG A 299 -10.54 14.17 2.65
C ARG A 299 -9.41 13.77 1.72
N ALA A 300 -9.74 13.44 0.50
CA ALA A 300 -8.75 13.27 -0.55
C ALA A 300 -8.33 14.64 -1.08
N SER A 301 -7.06 15.00 -0.83
CA SER A 301 -6.51 16.24 -1.36
C SER A 301 -6.51 16.19 -2.88
N HIS A 302 -6.92 17.33 -3.51
CA HIS A 302 -6.85 17.51 -4.98
C HIS A 302 -7.69 16.54 -5.83
N ILE A 303 -8.70 15.87 -5.26
CA ILE A 303 -9.60 14.96 -6.00
C ILE A 303 -10.27 15.64 -7.21
N TRP A 304 -10.46 16.97 -7.16
CA TRP A 304 -11.00 17.74 -8.26
C TRP A 304 -10.12 17.71 -9.52
N ILE A 305 -8.77 17.65 -9.36
CA ILE A 305 -7.83 17.52 -10.49
C ILE A 305 -8.09 16.20 -11.22
N LEU A 306 -8.31 15.15 -10.47
CA LEU A 306 -8.59 13.83 -11.02
C LEU A 306 -9.89 13.83 -11.84
N TRP A 307 -10.95 14.47 -11.33
CA TRP A 307 -12.19 14.63 -12.09
C TRP A 307 -12.03 15.53 -13.31
N ALA A 308 -11.25 16.61 -13.20
CA ALA A 308 -10.92 17.44 -14.35
C ALA A 308 -10.13 16.67 -15.42
N SER A 309 -9.20 15.79 -15.00
CA SER A 309 -8.47 14.90 -15.92
C SER A 309 -9.41 13.93 -16.65
N VAL A 310 -10.37 13.34 -15.95
CA VAL A 310 -11.40 12.45 -16.55
C VAL A 310 -12.19 13.21 -17.63
N MET A 311 -12.67 14.40 -17.30
CA MET A 311 -13.41 15.25 -18.24
C MET A 311 -12.57 15.61 -19.47
N PHE A 312 -11.30 15.96 -19.26
CA PHE A 312 -10.38 16.27 -20.32
C PHE A 312 -10.13 15.08 -21.24
N ILE A 313 -9.84 13.90 -20.67
CA ILE A 313 -9.58 12.64 -21.41
C ILE A 313 -10.78 12.29 -22.30
N TRP A 314 -11.98 12.31 -21.72
CA TRP A 314 -13.20 12.01 -22.49
C TRP A 314 -13.56 13.11 -23.49
N GLY A 315 -13.24 14.37 -23.19
CA GLY A 315 -13.37 15.48 -24.14
C GLY A 315 -12.48 15.29 -25.37
N VAL A 316 -11.23 14.87 -25.18
CA VAL A 316 -10.30 14.55 -26.27
C VAL A 316 -10.78 13.35 -27.07
N ALA A 317 -11.24 12.27 -26.39
CA ALA A 317 -11.78 11.09 -27.04
C ALA A 317 -13.02 11.45 -27.89
N TYR A 318 -13.92 12.25 -27.35
CA TYR A 318 -15.11 12.72 -28.05
C TYR A 318 -14.75 13.61 -29.27
N TYR A 319 -13.83 14.55 -29.10
CA TYR A 319 -13.37 15.40 -30.20
C TYR A 319 -12.77 14.57 -31.34
N ALA A 320 -11.91 13.61 -31.00
CA ALA A 320 -11.32 12.70 -31.98
C ALA A 320 -12.37 11.81 -32.67
N ALA A 321 -13.41 11.42 -31.97
CA ALA A 321 -14.51 10.61 -32.54
C ALA A 321 -15.35 11.40 -33.54
N MET A 322 -15.49 12.71 -33.36
CA MET A 322 -16.35 13.58 -34.20
C MET A 322 -15.62 14.24 -35.36
N HIS A 323 -14.30 14.50 -35.21
CA HIS A 323 -13.53 15.30 -36.17
C HIS A 323 -12.28 14.57 -36.72
N GLY A 324 -11.91 13.44 -36.15
CA GLY A 324 -10.84 12.60 -36.64
C GLY A 324 -11.36 11.62 -37.69
#